data_05281cc537af48f8d82c1fe4c70df019
#
_entry.id   05281cc537af48f8d82c1fe4c70df019
#
_cell.length_a   1.000
_cell.length_b   1.000
_cell.length_c   1.000
_cell.angle_alpha   90.00
_cell.angle_beta   90.00
_cell.angle_gamma   90.00
#
_symmetry.space_group_name_H-M   'P 1'
#
loop_
_entity.id
_entity.type
_entity.pdbx_description
1 polymer ?
#
loop_
_entity_poly.entity_id
_entity_poly.type
_entity_poly.pdbx_seq_one_letter_code
_entity_poly.pdbx_strand_id
1 'polypeptide(L)'
;MNKRISFDRDTSWEQEMGVKQVNFRFNIITILVYAIGIILIAQLFSLQVVHGESYRQQSNTRLSRISKIDSVRGSILDRSGTELAGIRAVNNVEIYKTNVSDEELNTAILKLVNLLNEQQATYSDTFPVKISPFEYTISDNTLEKWKKKYKISENATAEEAFYKFKSKYQISTDNIEDARKIISIRYLITTTGYSATKPITISKDVNDTVVAQINERNGEFPGISIDTTAERVYNNGALAAHVIGYTRTISDEEYQQRKDKYDMDDIIGKTGIESMFEEYLKGTSGQKQVEMSVDGTITGENVTKEAVAGSNIMLTIDSTLQSVTQEALANCVEKIRSGGFSQVYDAKGGAAVVMNVNTGEVLAMASYPSYDPQWFVGKLESDKWNYMNDSETHPLLNKAIQGTYEPGSVYKMITAIAGLETGAITSREKINDTGIYTKYYPPRKCWYYTSYHRGHGYLNVTQALQHSCNYFFYETGDRMGIDAIARYALHFGLGKLTGIELPSEKTGTLAQRKDGWGPGDTLSAAIGQGDNSFTPIQIAKYISSIANG
;
A
#
# COMPACT_ATOMS: atom_id res chain seq x y z
N MET A 1 -100.48 70.10 50.80
CA MET A 1 -99.79 71.35 50.46
C MET A 1 -98.29 71.15 50.54
N ASN A 2 -97.66 71.22 49.37
CA ASN A 2 -96.26 71.41 49.00
C ASN A 2 -95.17 71.43 50.05
N LYS A 3 -94.05 70.62 49.85
CA LYS A 3 -92.82 71.16 49.30
C LYS A 3 -91.84 70.00 49.02
N ARG A 4 -91.47 69.92 47.77
CA ARG A 4 -90.27 69.19 47.31
C ARG A 4 -89.03 69.93 47.77
N ILE A 5 -87.98 69.20 48.22
CA ILE A 5 -86.63 69.71 48.22
C ILE A 5 -85.76 68.62 47.49
N SER A 6 -85.18 69.05 46.40
CA SER A 6 -84.23 68.29 45.61
C SER A 6 -82.88 68.41 46.26
N PHE A 7 -82.17 67.26 46.36
CA PHE A 7 -80.76 67.22 46.53
C PHE A 7 -80.17 66.43 45.35
N ASP A 8 -79.67 67.21 44.49
CA ASP A 8 -78.86 66.63 43.43
C ASP A 8 -77.56 67.47 43.31
N ARG A 9 -76.46 66.80 43.23
CA ARG A 9 -75.10 67.24 42.92
C ARG A 9 -74.13 67.03 44.10
N ASP A 10 -73.41 65.84 44.01
CA ASP A 10 -71.93 65.80 44.20
C ASP A 10 -71.29 64.40 43.94
N THR A 11 -71.93 63.50 43.20
CA THR A 11 -71.38 62.18 42.91
C THR A 11 -70.74 62.04 41.50
N SER A 12 -70.81 63.07 40.63
CA SER A 12 -70.36 62.98 39.25
C SER A 12 -68.83 63.23 39.11
N TRP A 13 -68.20 63.99 40.00
CA TRP A 13 -66.78 64.34 39.90
C TRP A 13 -65.83 63.24 40.41
N GLU A 14 -66.19 62.52 41.42
CA GLU A 14 -65.39 61.42 41.94
C GLU A 14 -65.41 60.17 41.04
N GLN A 15 -66.53 59.90 40.36
CA GLN A 15 -66.59 58.82 39.40
C GLN A 15 -65.82 59.15 38.10
N GLU A 16 -65.87 60.39 37.63
CA GLU A 16 -65.08 60.77 36.43
C GLU A 16 -63.58 60.78 36.67
N MET A 17 -63.12 61.17 37.86
CA MET A 17 -61.67 61.10 38.21
C MET A 17 -61.24 59.68 38.39
N GLY A 18 -62.02 58.80 39.00
CA GLY A 18 -61.74 57.36 39.17
C GLY A 18 -61.64 56.65 37.83
N VAL A 19 -62.56 56.90 36.90
CA VAL A 19 -62.54 56.33 35.54
C VAL A 19 -61.34 56.83 34.72
N LYS A 20 -60.98 58.11 34.82
CA LYS A 20 -59.83 58.70 34.14
C LYS A 20 -58.52 58.12 34.68
N GLN A 21 -58.35 57.86 35.99
CA GLN A 21 -57.21 57.25 36.58
C GLN A 21 -57.07 55.75 36.21
N VAL A 22 -58.18 55.00 36.21
CA VAL A 22 -58.20 53.62 35.81
C VAL A 22 -57.82 53.47 34.30
N ASN A 23 -58.41 54.30 33.45
CA ASN A 23 -58.10 54.32 32.02
C ASN A 23 -56.62 54.73 31.76
N PHE A 24 -56.04 55.64 32.53
CA PHE A 24 -54.66 56.04 32.41
C PHE A 24 -53.73 54.86 32.76
N ARG A 25 -53.97 54.10 33.84
CA ARG A 25 -53.25 52.94 34.22
C ARG A 25 -53.40 51.81 33.20
N PHE A 26 -54.55 51.55 32.68
CA PHE A 26 -54.82 50.59 31.59
C PHE A 26 -54.08 51.00 30.31
N ASN A 27 -54.05 52.28 29.93
CA ASN A 27 -53.31 52.74 28.77
C ASN A 27 -51.79 52.55 28.93
N ILE A 28 -51.22 52.75 30.13
CA ILE A 28 -49.81 52.51 30.41
C ILE A 28 -49.50 51.01 30.24
N ILE A 29 -50.31 50.12 30.82
CA ILE A 29 -50.17 48.67 30.66
C ILE A 29 -50.29 48.25 29.20
N THR A 30 -51.24 48.82 28.48
CA THR A 30 -51.45 48.56 27.05
C THR A 30 -50.24 49.01 26.23
N ILE A 31 -49.70 50.19 26.47
CA ILE A 31 -48.46 50.69 25.82
C ILE A 31 -47.30 49.79 26.16
N LEU A 32 -47.15 49.32 27.39
CA LEU A 32 -46.05 48.47 27.83
C LEU A 32 -46.13 47.06 27.14
N VAL A 33 -47.34 46.52 27.03
CA VAL A 33 -47.60 45.25 26.29
C VAL A 33 -47.26 45.40 24.81
N TYR A 34 -47.67 46.49 24.17
CA TYR A 34 -47.29 46.75 22.79
C TYR A 34 -45.80 46.98 22.61
N ALA A 35 -45.13 47.70 23.53
CA ALA A 35 -43.68 47.89 23.51
C ALA A 35 -42.92 46.55 23.63
N ILE A 36 -43.34 45.68 24.55
CA ILE A 36 -42.79 44.33 24.70
C ILE A 36 -43.05 43.50 23.42
N GLY A 37 -44.24 43.58 22.86
CA GLY A 37 -44.59 42.92 21.61
C GLY A 37 -43.72 43.34 20.43
N ILE A 38 -43.48 44.64 20.28
CA ILE A 38 -42.57 45.19 19.26
C ILE A 38 -41.15 44.73 19.46
N ILE A 39 -40.65 44.75 20.70
CA ILE A 39 -39.29 44.25 21.02
C ILE A 39 -39.16 42.76 20.68
N LEU A 40 -40.15 41.94 21.02
CA LEU A 40 -40.13 40.50 20.67
C LEU A 40 -40.17 40.27 19.18
N ILE A 41 -41.00 41.00 18.44
CA ILE A 41 -41.08 40.94 16.98
C ILE A 41 -39.73 41.37 16.34
N ALA A 42 -39.14 42.46 16.83
CA ALA A 42 -37.83 42.94 16.37
C ALA A 42 -36.71 41.91 16.65
N GLN A 43 -36.73 41.29 17.82
CA GLN A 43 -35.79 40.22 18.18
C GLN A 43 -36.01 38.99 17.28
N LEU A 44 -37.26 38.59 17.05
CA LEU A 44 -37.61 37.47 16.18
C LEU A 44 -37.18 37.75 14.73
N PHE A 45 -37.42 38.94 14.25
CA PHE A 45 -36.97 39.39 12.93
C PHE A 45 -35.46 39.38 12.81
N SER A 46 -34.75 39.91 13.82
CA SER A 46 -33.29 39.87 13.87
C SER A 46 -32.76 38.44 13.84
N LEU A 47 -33.31 37.53 14.64
CA LEU A 47 -32.89 36.12 14.72
C LEU A 47 -33.21 35.33 13.44
N GLN A 48 -34.41 35.56 12.83
CA GLN A 48 -34.87 34.76 11.69
C GLN A 48 -34.47 35.33 10.33
N VAL A 49 -34.43 36.64 10.17
CA VAL A 49 -34.17 37.29 8.88
C VAL A 49 -32.78 37.85 8.79
N VAL A 50 -32.31 38.60 9.78
CA VAL A 50 -30.99 39.26 9.72
C VAL A 50 -29.85 38.26 9.98
N HIS A 51 -30.01 37.37 10.96
CA HIS A 51 -28.99 36.40 11.35
C HIS A 51 -29.40 34.95 11.03
N GLY A 52 -30.55 34.73 10.42
CA GLY A 52 -31.12 33.40 10.13
C GLY A 52 -30.17 32.53 9.32
N GLU A 53 -29.57 33.10 8.28
CA GLU A 53 -28.58 32.36 7.43
C GLU A 53 -27.31 32.01 8.21
N SER A 54 -26.78 32.91 9.04
CA SER A 54 -25.62 32.63 9.85
C SER A 54 -25.89 31.58 10.93
N TYR A 55 -27.05 31.60 11.56
CA TYR A 55 -27.45 30.56 12.52
C TYR A 55 -27.75 29.22 11.83
N ARG A 56 -28.30 29.25 10.64
CA ARG A 56 -28.52 28.05 9.81
C ARG A 56 -27.20 27.43 9.37
N GLN A 57 -26.24 28.24 8.95
CA GLN A 57 -24.88 27.78 8.64
C GLN A 57 -24.17 27.22 9.88
N GLN A 58 -24.26 27.91 11.04
CA GLN A 58 -23.69 27.39 12.28
C GLN A 58 -24.37 26.08 12.75
N SER A 59 -25.67 25.96 12.60
CA SER A 59 -26.39 24.72 12.90
C SER A 59 -25.96 23.60 11.96
N ASN A 60 -25.91 23.86 10.65
CA ASN A 60 -25.47 22.88 9.65
C ASN A 60 -24.00 22.48 9.86
N THR A 61 -23.12 23.43 10.21
CA THR A 61 -21.69 23.14 10.49
C THR A 61 -21.50 22.34 11.78
N ARG A 62 -22.41 22.43 12.72
CA ARG A 62 -22.35 21.64 13.97
C ARG A 62 -22.93 20.23 13.84
N LEU A 63 -23.84 20.01 12.91
CA LEU A 63 -24.57 18.76 12.74
C LEU A 63 -24.24 18.01 11.45
N SER A 64 -23.45 18.62 10.57
CA SER A 64 -23.02 17.95 9.36
C SER A 64 -21.52 18.08 9.13
N ARG A 65 -20.89 17.00 8.66
CA ARG A 65 -19.46 16.97 8.32
C ARG A 65 -19.24 16.33 6.97
N ILE A 66 -18.24 16.84 6.26
CA ILE A 66 -17.78 16.24 5.01
C ILE A 66 -16.87 15.06 5.39
N SER A 67 -17.21 13.89 4.87
CA SER A 67 -16.41 12.65 4.93
C SER A 67 -15.95 12.27 3.52
N LYS A 68 -14.76 11.73 3.40
CA LYS A 68 -14.21 11.20 2.15
C LYS A 68 -14.93 9.90 1.78
N ILE A 69 -15.19 9.72 0.49
CA ILE A 69 -15.56 8.44 -0.10
C ILE A 69 -14.35 7.97 -0.88
N ASP A 70 -13.74 6.87 -0.47
CA ASP A 70 -12.58 6.35 -1.18
C ASP A 70 -12.97 5.87 -2.58
N SER A 71 -12.11 6.16 -3.55
CA SER A 71 -12.27 5.66 -4.91
C SER A 71 -11.94 4.18 -4.97
N VAL A 72 -12.61 3.48 -5.86
CA VAL A 72 -12.29 2.08 -6.18
C VAL A 72 -11.03 2.06 -7.05
N ARG A 73 -10.00 1.33 -6.61
CA ARG A 73 -8.74 1.20 -7.35
C ARG A 73 -8.95 0.33 -8.58
N GLY A 74 -8.38 0.71 -9.73
CA GLY A 74 -8.45 -0.07 -10.97
C GLY A 74 -7.81 -1.45 -10.85
N SER A 75 -8.30 -2.40 -11.63
CA SER A 75 -7.77 -3.77 -11.71
C SER A 75 -6.50 -3.82 -12.58
N ILE A 76 -5.61 -4.76 -12.27
CA ILE A 76 -4.46 -5.12 -13.11
C ILE A 76 -4.79 -6.46 -13.77
N LEU A 77 -4.80 -6.46 -15.10
CA LEU A 77 -5.22 -7.58 -15.93
C LEU A 77 -4.02 -8.12 -16.71
N ASP A 78 -4.02 -9.40 -17.00
CA ASP A 78 -3.10 -10.00 -17.97
C ASP A 78 -3.51 -9.65 -19.42
N ARG A 79 -2.76 -10.09 -20.40
CA ARG A 79 -3.03 -9.83 -21.83
C ARG A 79 -4.36 -10.40 -22.33
N SER A 80 -4.94 -11.39 -21.65
CA SER A 80 -6.21 -12.03 -21.98
C SER A 80 -7.40 -11.39 -21.26
N GLY A 81 -7.16 -10.45 -20.34
CA GLY A 81 -8.17 -9.85 -19.47
C GLY A 81 -8.39 -10.59 -18.16
N THR A 82 -7.56 -11.59 -17.85
CA THR A 82 -7.61 -12.28 -16.54
C THR A 82 -7.12 -11.34 -15.45
N GLU A 83 -7.89 -11.22 -14.37
CA GLU A 83 -7.55 -10.34 -13.26
C GLU A 83 -6.43 -10.92 -12.39
N LEU A 84 -5.31 -10.21 -12.33
CA LEU A 84 -4.16 -10.52 -11.48
C LEU A 84 -4.24 -9.83 -10.12
N ALA A 85 -4.68 -8.58 -10.11
CA ALA A 85 -4.98 -7.83 -8.91
C ALA A 85 -6.26 -7.05 -9.10
N GLY A 86 -7.18 -7.19 -8.17
CA GLY A 86 -8.51 -6.60 -8.21
C GLY A 86 -8.93 -6.00 -6.88
N ILE A 87 -10.21 -5.83 -6.71
CA ILE A 87 -10.81 -5.27 -5.51
C ILE A 87 -11.92 -6.20 -5.03
N ARG A 88 -11.96 -6.38 -3.71
CA ARG A 88 -13.07 -7.05 -3.03
C ARG A 88 -13.75 -6.08 -2.07
N ALA A 89 -15.07 -6.07 -2.08
CA ALA A 89 -15.82 -5.38 -1.04
C ALA A 89 -15.67 -6.17 0.28
N VAL A 90 -15.34 -5.46 1.35
CA VAL A 90 -15.22 -6.03 2.69
C VAL A 90 -16.06 -5.23 3.66
N ASN A 91 -16.78 -5.92 4.55
CA ASN A 91 -17.60 -5.30 5.57
C ASN A 91 -16.79 -5.18 6.87
N ASN A 92 -16.59 -3.97 7.33
CA ASN A 92 -15.88 -3.68 8.56
C ASN A 92 -16.84 -3.23 9.64
N VAL A 93 -16.61 -3.68 10.88
CA VAL A 93 -17.31 -3.18 12.04
C VAL A 93 -16.53 -2.01 12.62
N GLU A 94 -17.18 -0.86 12.66
CA GLU A 94 -16.60 0.38 13.17
C GLU A 94 -17.31 0.90 14.40
N ILE A 95 -16.58 1.62 15.24
CA ILE A 95 -17.15 2.31 16.41
C ILE A 95 -16.89 3.81 16.33
N TYR A 96 -17.97 4.58 16.41
CA TYR A 96 -17.97 6.05 16.50
C TYR A 96 -18.14 6.49 17.94
N LYS A 97 -17.62 7.66 18.27
CA LYS A 97 -17.82 8.28 19.57
C LYS A 97 -19.25 8.82 19.68
N THR A 98 -19.97 8.29 20.67
CA THR A 98 -21.34 8.72 21.06
C THR A 98 -21.33 9.29 22.47
N ASN A 99 -22.43 9.93 22.87
CA ASN A 99 -22.60 10.50 24.22
C ASN A 99 -23.30 9.52 25.18
N VAL A 100 -23.14 8.20 24.97
CA VAL A 100 -23.65 7.17 25.87
C VAL A 100 -22.78 7.04 27.13
N SER A 101 -23.35 6.52 28.20
CA SER A 101 -22.63 6.26 29.44
C SER A 101 -21.56 5.16 29.25
N ASP A 102 -20.56 5.14 30.16
CA ASP A 102 -19.53 4.07 30.14
C ASP A 102 -20.16 2.68 30.30
N GLU A 103 -21.23 2.55 31.09
CA GLU A 103 -21.95 1.29 31.31
C GLU A 103 -22.66 0.80 30.03
N GLU A 104 -23.37 1.68 29.35
CA GLU A 104 -24.02 1.37 28.05
C GLU A 104 -23.00 0.99 27.00
N LEU A 105 -21.89 1.73 26.92
CA LEU A 105 -20.81 1.44 25.99
C LEU A 105 -20.14 0.10 26.29
N ASN A 106 -19.87 -0.21 27.56
CA ASN A 106 -19.29 -1.49 27.97
C ASN A 106 -20.23 -2.67 27.66
N THR A 107 -21.54 -2.46 27.83
CA THR A 107 -22.57 -3.48 27.51
C THR A 107 -22.63 -3.72 25.98
N ALA A 108 -22.63 -2.67 25.18
CA ALA A 108 -22.62 -2.77 23.72
C ALA A 108 -21.35 -3.47 23.21
N ILE A 109 -20.18 -3.11 23.75
CA ILE A 109 -18.90 -3.75 23.39
C ILE A 109 -18.93 -5.25 23.73
N LEU A 110 -19.42 -5.64 24.91
CA LEU A 110 -19.49 -7.05 25.30
C LEU A 110 -20.40 -7.85 24.35
N LYS A 111 -21.59 -7.31 24.04
CA LYS A 111 -22.51 -7.93 23.06
C LYS A 111 -21.84 -8.09 21.70
N LEU A 112 -21.16 -7.04 21.22
CA LEU A 112 -20.46 -7.06 19.95
C LEU A 112 -19.35 -8.13 19.92
N VAL A 113 -18.48 -8.16 20.94
CA VAL A 113 -17.37 -9.13 20.96
C VAL A 113 -17.90 -10.57 21.07
N ASN A 114 -19.00 -10.79 21.80
CA ASN A 114 -19.63 -12.10 21.85
C ASN A 114 -20.20 -12.50 20.48
N LEU A 115 -20.89 -11.59 19.79
CA LEU A 115 -21.38 -11.83 18.43
C LEU A 115 -20.24 -12.18 17.47
N LEU A 116 -19.14 -11.40 17.49
CA LEU A 116 -17.97 -11.66 16.65
C LEU A 116 -17.37 -13.05 16.93
N ASN A 117 -17.24 -13.42 18.22
CA ASN A 117 -16.72 -14.73 18.60
C ASN A 117 -17.65 -15.89 18.18
N GLU A 118 -18.97 -15.74 18.33
CA GLU A 118 -19.96 -16.71 17.85
C GLU A 118 -19.87 -16.96 16.36
N GLN A 119 -19.59 -15.91 15.60
CA GLN A 119 -19.43 -15.97 14.14
C GLN A 119 -17.98 -16.23 13.69
N GLN A 120 -17.07 -16.55 14.62
CA GLN A 120 -15.63 -16.79 14.38
C GLN A 120 -14.92 -15.61 13.68
N ALA A 121 -15.46 -14.41 13.80
CA ALA A 121 -14.85 -13.19 13.29
C ALA A 121 -13.76 -12.69 14.24
N THR A 122 -12.63 -12.29 13.68
CA THR A 122 -11.52 -11.71 14.46
C THR A 122 -11.78 -10.24 14.75
N TYR A 123 -11.28 -9.75 15.89
CA TYR A 123 -11.31 -8.33 16.21
C TYR A 123 -9.95 -7.83 16.68
N SER A 124 -9.74 -6.53 16.60
CA SER A 124 -8.48 -5.89 16.97
C SER A 124 -8.30 -5.88 18.50
N ASP A 125 -7.37 -6.70 18.98
CA ASP A 125 -6.99 -6.75 20.40
C ASP A 125 -5.50 -6.37 20.54
N THR A 126 -5.25 -5.19 21.08
CA THR A 126 -3.89 -4.66 21.32
C THR A 126 -3.56 -4.51 22.79
N PHE A 127 -4.45 -4.93 23.70
CA PHE A 127 -4.20 -4.86 25.12
C PHE A 127 -3.14 -5.89 25.55
N PRO A 128 -2.01 -5.44 26.14
CA PRO A 128 -0.83 -6.29 26.30
C PRO A 128 -0.86 -7.19 27.53
N VAL A 129 -2.07 -7.65 27.95
CA VAL A 129 -2.24 -8.57 29.08
C VAL A 129 -3.19 -9.69 28.71
N LYS A 130 -2.73 -10.94 28.84
CA LYS A 130 -3.60 -12.14 28.84
C LYS A 130 -4.03 -12.45 30.28
N ILE A 131 -5.07 -13.28 30.44
CA ILE A 131 -5.70 -13.60 31.72
C ILE A 131 -5.59 -15.08 32.13
N SER A 132 -5.16 -15.95 31.22
CA SER A 132 -5.06 -17.40 31.53
C SER A 132 -3.75 -17.98 30.98
N PRO A 133 -2.66 -17.95 31.77
CA PRO A 133 -2.43 -17.23 33.01
C PRO A 133 -2.27 -15.71 32.80
N PHE A 134 -2.30 -14.93 33.91
CA PHE A 134 -2.02 -13.49 33.83
C PHE A 134 -0.55 -13.25 33.45
N GLU A 135 -0.34 -12.77 32.20
CA GLU A 135 0.99 -12.50 31.66
C GLU A 135 0.99 -11.27 30.76
N TYR A 136 2.11 -10.56 30.74
CA TYR A 136 2.35 -9.53 29.74
C TYR A 136 2.75 -10.16 28.40
N THR A 137 2.22 -9.60 27.29
CA THR A 137 2.45 -10.10 25.92
C THR A 137 3.44 -9.27 25.12
N ILE A 138 4.08 -8.28 25.74
CA ILE A 138 5.04 -7.37 25.12
C ILE A 138 6.43 -7.50 25.78
N SER A 139 7.50 -7.15 25.02
CA SER A 139 8.88 -7.23 25.51
C SER A 139 9.18 -6.23 26.63
N ASP A 140 10.17 -6.54 27.46
CA ASP A 140 10.52 -5.75 28.66
C ASP A 140 10.74 -4.27 28.38
N ASN A 141 11.51 -3.92 27.37
CA ASN A 141 11.72 -2.51 26.99
C ASN A 141 10.41 -1.78 26.60
N THR A 142 9.47 -2.48 25.99
CA THR A 142 8.17 -1.94 25.62
C THR A 142 7.26 -1.88 26.83
N LEU A 143 7.36 -2.87 27.71
CA LEU A 143 6.58 -2.97 28.94
C LEU A 143 6.87 -1.81 29.92
N GLU A 144 8.13 -1.47 30.10
CA GLU A 144 8.52 -0.33 30.95
C GLU A 144 7.91 0.98 30.45
N LYS A 145 8.02 1.25 29.16
CA LYS A 145 7.42 2.43 28.51
C LYS A 145 5.89 2.44 28.66
N TRP A 146 5.27 1.29 28.48
CA TRP A 146 3.84 1.10 28.62
C TRP A 146 3.37 1.34 30.06
N LYS A 147 4.04 0.73 31.05
CA LYS A 147 3.75 0.96 32.49
C LYS A 147 3.86 2.44 32.84
N LYS A 148 4.93 3.11 32.39
CA LYS A 148 5.12 4.55 32.62
C LYS A 148 4.01 5.39 31.98
N LYS A 149 3.63 5.11 30.73
CA LYS A 149 2.54 5.80 30.00
C LYS A 149 1.22 5.75 30.79
N TYR A 150 0.90 4.60 31.33
CA TYR A 150 -0.36 4.37 32.04
C TYR A 150 -0.26 4.54 33.58
N LYS A 151 0.85 5.06 34.08
CA LYS A 151 1.11 5.27 35.53
C LYS A 151 0.89 3.98 36.32
N ILE A 152 1.40 2.86 35.84
CA ILE A 152 1.43 1.55 36.51
C ILE A 152 2.79 1.42 37.19
N SER A 153 2.80 0.84 38.40
CA SER A 153 4.05 0.58 39.13
C SER A 153 4.97 -0.30 38.29
N GLU A 154 6.27 -0.04 38.35
CA GLU A 154 7.28 -0.84 37.62
C GLU A 154 7.20 -2.32 38.00
N ASN A 155 6.95 -2.61 39.28
CA ASN A 155 6.85 -3.96 39.84
C ASN A 155 5.43 -4.57 39.75
N ALA A 156 4.46 -3.85 39.14
CA ALA A 156 3.09 -4.34 39.07
C ALA A 156 3.01 -5.61 38.20
N THR A 157 2.28 -6.57 38.69
CA THR A 157 1.95 -7.82 37.97
C THR A 157 0.99 -7.53 36.81
N ALA A 158 0.86 -8.50 35.90
CA ALA A 158 -0.13 -8.42 34.82
C ALA A 158 -1.56 -8.36 35.34
N GLU A 159 -1.83 -9.05 36.42
CA GLU A 159 -3.12 -9.06 37.11
C GLU A 159 -3.46 -7.69 37.71
N GLU A 160 -2.53 -7.05 38.42
CA GLU A 160 -2.71 -5.69 38.95
C GLU A 160 -2.95 -4.65 37.82
N ALA A 161 -2.24 -4.79 36.71
CA ALA A 161 -2.46 -3.97 35.55
C ALA A 161 -3.86 -4.17 34.95
N PHE A 162 -4.33 -5.41 34.84
CA PHE A 162 -5.69 -5.74 34.38
C PHE A 162 -6.75 -5.08 35.24
N TYR A 163 -6.68 -5.23 36.57
CA TYR A 163 -7.66 -4.62 37.48
C TYR A 163 -7.62 -3.10 37.48
N LYS A 164 -6.46 -2.49 37.25
CA LYS A 164 -6.35 -1.04 37.04
C LYS A 164 -7.14 -0.58 35.80
N PHE A 165 -7.06 -1.31 34.70
CA PHE A 165 -7.84 -0.97 33.49
C PHE A 165 -9.34 -1.30 33.68
N LYS A 166 -9.69 -2.38 34.39
CA LYS A 166 -11.08 -2.70 34.77
C LYS A 166 -11.71 -1.52 35.54
N SER A 167 -11.01 -1.00 36.55
CA SER A 167 -11.45 0.18 37.32
C SER A 167 -11.48 1.46 36.44
N LYS A 168 -10.45 1.70 35.66
CA LYS A 168 -10.37 2.89 34.76
C LYS A 168 -11.55 2.99 33.80
N TYR A 169 -12.01 1.87 33.25
CA TYR A 169 -13.12 1.82 32.32
C TYR A 169 -14.48 1.53 32.96
N GLN A 170 -14.56 1.57 34.30
CA GLN A 170 -15.80 1.38 35.08
C GLN A 170 -16.53 0.07 34.71
N ILE A 171 -15.76 -1.03 34.57
CA ILE A 171 -16.32 -2.32 34.20
C ILE A 171 -16.85 -3.04 35.43
N SER A 172 -18.16 -3.23 35.50
CA SER A 172 -18.87 -3.77 36.67
C SER A 172 -18.92 -5.30 36.72
N THR A 173 -18.73 -6.01 35.59
CA THR A 173 -18.82 -7.48 35.56
C THR A 173 -17.74 -8.15 36.40
N ASP A 174 -18.12 -9.20 37.15
CA ASP A 174 -17.18 -10.05 37.91
C ASP A 174 -16.56 -11.16 37.05
N ASN A 175 -17.10 -11.43 35.87
CA ASN A 175 -16.53 -12.37 34.92
C ASN A 175 -15.25 -11.77 34.31
N ILE A 176 -14.11 -12.40 34.59
CA ILE A 176 -12.78 -11.94 34.11
C ILE A 176 -12.67 -12.00 32.60
N GLU A 177 -13.23 -13.01 31.94
CA GLU A 177 -13.26 -13.17 30.50
C GLU A 177 -14.02 -12.01 29.82
N ASP A 178 -15.23 -11.71 30.34
CA ASP A 178 -16.05 -10.61 29.81
C ASP A 178 -15.41 -9.25 30.10
N ALA A 179 -14.82 -9.06 31.26
CA ALA A 179 -14.04 -7.85 31.56
C ALA A 179 -12.86 -7.70 30.57
N ARG A 180 -12.17 -8.79 30.24
CA ARG A 180 -11.04 -8.80 29.28
C ARG A 180 -11.49 -8.40 27.86
N LYS A 181 -12.64 -8.91 27.40
CA LYS A 181 -13.25 -8.55 26.12
C LYS A 181 -13.54 -7.05 26.05
N ILE A 182 -14.15 -6.50 27.10
CA ILE A 182 -14.44 -5.06 27.17
C ILE A 182 -13.16 -4.24 27.19
N ILE A 183 -12.17 -4.63 28.01
CA ILE A 183 -10.88 -3.93 28.12
C ILE A 183 -10.18 -3.86 26.75
N SER A 184 -10.20 -4.94 25.95
CA SER A 184 -9.53 -4.97 24.66
C SER A 184 -9.99 -3.83 23.73
N ILE A 185 -11.30 -3.67 23.61
CA ILE A 185 -11.89 -2.63 22.74
C ILE A 185 -11.74 -1.24 23.37
N ARG A 186 -11.98 -1.09 24.68
CA ARG A 186 -11.78 0.20 25.39
C ARG A 186 -10.33 0.66 25.33
N TYR A 187 -9.39 -0.27 25.39
CA TYR A 187 -7.97 0.02 25.22
C TYR A 187 -7.63 0.44 23.80
N LEU A 188 -8.15 -0.26 22.79
CA LEU A 188 -8.02 0.10 21.38
C LEU A 188 -8.54 1.54 21.13
N ILE A 189 -9.74 1.84 21.64
CA ILE A 189 -10.34 3.18 21.56
C ILE A 189 -9.42 4.24 22.19
N THR A 190 -8.87 3.95 23.37
CA THR A 190 -8.01 4.90 24.10
C THR A 190 -6.66 5.13 23.43
N THR A 191 -6.11 4.11 22.75
CA THR A 191 -4.79 4.17 22.11
C THR A 191 -4.83 4.78 20.73
N THR A 192 -5.89 4.50 19.96
CA THR A 192 -6.07 4.99 18.60
C THR A 192 -6.73 6.37 18.58
N GLY A 193 -7.65 6.61 19.51
CA GLY A 193 -8.49 7.81 19.55
C GLY A 193 -9.63 7.73 18.52
N TYR A 194 -10.84 8.08 18.91
CA TYR A 194 -11.99 8.12 18.01
C TYR A 194 -12.79 9.40 18.21
N SER A 195 -13.58 9.77 17.21
CA SER A 195 -14.49 10.90 17.28
C SER A 195 -15.83 10.53 16.65
N ALA A 196 -16.78 11.43 16.70
CA ALA A 196 -18.05 11.24 16.01
C ALA A 196 -17.91 11.15 14.47
N THR A 197 -16.75 11.49 13.93
CA THR A 197 -16.49 11.52 12.48
C THR A 197 -15.27 10.73 12.04
N LYS A 198 -14.43 10.29 12.98
CA LYS A 198 -13.32 9.38 12.73
C LYS A 198 -13.53 8.15 13.58
N PRO A 199 -14.16 7.09 13.03
CA PRO A 199 -14.39 5.86 13.75
C PRO A 199 -13.10 5.07 13.93
N ILE A 200 -13.20 3.98 14.68
CA ILE A 200 -12.16 2.97 14.79
C ILE A 200 -12.74 1.66 14.28
N THR A 201 -12.03 1.01 13.38
CA THR A 201 -12.36 -0.34 12.93
C THR A 201 -12.05 -1.34 14.04
N ILE A 202 -13.09 -2.03 14.51
CA ILE A 202 -12.99 -3.09 15.54
C ILE A 202 -12.69 -4.44 14.89
N SER A 203 -13.42 -4.78 13.84
CA SER A 203 -13.31 -6.04 13.11
C SER A 203 -13.32 -5.76 11.60
N LYS A 204 -12.50 -6.47 10.85
CA LYS A 204 -12.43 -6.36 9.40
C LYS A 204 -13.01 -7.62 8.76
N ASP A 205 -13.58 -7.43 7.56
CA ASP A 205 -14.03 -8.51 6.69
C ASP A 205 -14.99 -9.47 7.40
N VAL A 206 -16.00 -8.91 8.06
CA VAL A 206 -17.04 -9.71 8.72
C VAL A 206 -18.03 -10.27 7.71
N ASN A 207 -18.57 -11.45 8.02
CA ASN A 207 -19.55 -12.11 7.16
C ASN A 207 -20.92 -11.43 7.18
N ASP A 208 -21.77 -11.76 6.20
CA ASP A 208 -23.11 -11.18 6.06
C ASP A 208 -24.02 -11.44 7.27
N THR A 209 -23.78 -12.50 8.05
CA THR A 209 -24.54 -12.81 9.27
C THR A 209 -24.27 -11.76 10.35
N VAL A 210 -23.00 -11.37 10.54
CA VAL A 210 -22.63 -10.29 11.49
C VAL A 210 -23.25 -8.98 11.03
N VAL A 211 -23.18 -8.68 9.72
CA VAL A 211 -23.78 -7.47 9.13
C VAL A 211 -25.28 -7.42 9.40
N ALA A 212 -26.01 -8.50 9.13
CA ALA A 212 -27.44 -8.58 9.34
C ALA A 212 -27.80 -8.38 10.82
N GLN A 213 -27.10 -9.08 11.73
CA GLN A 213 -27.41 -9.00 13.16
C GLN A 213 -27.12 -7.61 13.77
N ILE A 214 -26.06 -6.93 13.33
CA ILE A 214 -25.77 -5.57 13.80
C ILE A 214 -26.85 -4.60 13.27
N ASN A 215 -27.23 -4.72 12.01
CA ASN A 215 -28.25 -3.84 11.41
C ASN A 215 -29.65 -4.05 11.99
N GLU A 216 -30.05 -5.31 12.22
CA GLU A 216 -31.35 -5.65 12.82
C GLU A 216 -31.46 -5.19 14.27
N ARG A 217 -30.35 -5.24 15.01
CA ARG A 217 -30.30 -4.93 16.44
C ARG A 217 -29.60 -3.60 16.72
N ASN A 218 -29.62 -2.68 15.80
CA ASN A 218 -28.89 -1.40 15.85
C ASN A 218 -29.07 -0.65 17.19
N GLY A 219 -30.26 -0.68 17.80
CA GLY A 219 -30.52 -0.07 19.10
C GLY A 219 -29.71 -0.67 20.27
N GLU A 220 -29.15 -1.89 20.12
CA GLU A 220 -28.30 -2.53 21.12
C GLU A 220 -26.81 -2.18 20.95
N PHE A 221 -26.45 -1.57 19.83
CA PHE A 221 -25.07 -1.28 19.42
C PHE A 221 -24.84 0.23 19.21
N PRO A 222 -25.02 1.07 20.23
CA PRO A 222 -24.86 2.51 20.09
C PRO A 222 -23.45 2.89 19.63
N GLY A 223 -23.37 3.63 18.53
CA GLY A 223 -22.10 4.05 17.92
C GLY A 223 -21.38 2.98 17.10
N ILE A 224 -21.94 1.78 17.00
CA ILE A 224 -21.39 0.73 16.13
C ILE A 224 -22.10 0.74 14.80
N SER A 225 -21.35 0.67 13.72
CA SER A 225 -21.86 0.63 12.36
C SER A 225 -21.05 -0.33 11.50
N ILE A 226 -21.65 -0.72 10.37
CA ILE A 226 -20.96 -1.44 9.30
C ILE A 226 -20.54 -0.43 8.25
N ASP A 227 -19.25 -0.45 7.90
CA ASP A 227 -18.73 0.28 6.76
C ASP A 227 -18.19 -0.70 5.70
N THR A 228 -18.65 -0.55 4.46
CA THR A 228 -18.21 -1.40 3.35
C THR A 228 -17.12 -0.69 2.59
N THR A 229 -15.91 -1.21 2.66
CA THR A 229 -14.73 -0.66 2.00
C THR A 229 -14.24 -1.57 0.89
N ALA A 230 -13.45 -0.98 -0.02
CA ALA A 230 -12.81 -1.70 -1.11
C ALA A 230 -11.39 -2.12 -0.68
N GLU A 231 -11.15 -3.42 -0.55
CA GLU A 231 -9.84 -3.96 -0.20
C GLU A 231 -9.14 -4.50 -1.44
N ARG A 232 -7.82 -4.22 -1.57
CA ARG A 232 -7.00 -4.77 -2.66
C ARG A 232 -6.81 -6.26 -2.49
N VAL A 233 -7.00 -7.02 -3.58
CA VAL A 233 -6.83 -8.49 -3.61
C VAL A 233 -5.86 -8.87 -4.71
N TYR A 234 -4.93 -9.76 -4.38
CA TYR A 234 -3.99 -10.38 -5.31
C TYR A 234 -4.39 -11.86 -5.46
N ASN A 235 -5.15 -12.16 -6.53
CA ASN A 235 -5.92 -13.40 -6.65
C ASN A 235 -5.08 -14.67 -6.80
N ASN A 236 -3.81 -14.55 -7.20
CA ASN A 236 -2.98 -15.68 -7.61
C ASN A 236 -1.69 -15.84 -6.78
N GLY A 237 -1.70 -15.44 -5.51
CA GLY A 237 -0.56 -15.55 -4.62
C GLY A 237 0.69 -14.87 -5.19
N ALA A 238 1.79 -15.61 -5.30
CA ALA A 238 3.08 -15.08 -5.78
C ALA A 238 3.17 -14.88 -7.30
N LEU A 239 2.08 -15.12 -8.07
CA LEU A 239 2.11 -15.00 -9.53
C LEU A 239 2.41 -13.56 -9.96
N ALA A 240 3.47 -13.37 -10.74
CA ALA A 240 3.93 -12.06 -11.23
C ALA A 240 4.14 -10.99 -10.14
N ALA A 241 4.38 -11.40 -8.88
CA ALA A 241 4.46 -10.50 -7.72
C ALA A 241 5.42 -9.31 -7.94
N HIS A 242 6.59 -9.56 -8.53
CA HIS A 242 7.59 -8.51 -8.80
C HIS A 242 7.18 -7.57 -9.94
N VAL A 243 6.28 -8.00 -10.84
CA VAL A 243 5.71 -7.17 -11.91
C VAL A 243 4.54 -6.35 -11.36
N ILE A 244 3.58 -7.01 -10.72
CA ILE A 244 2.40 -6.36 -10.15
C ILE A 244 2.81 -5.38 -9.06
N GLY A 245 3.68 -5.81 -8.14
CA GLY A 245 4.01 -5.07 -6.93
C GLY A 245 2.96 -5.25 -5.85
N TYR A 246 2.93 -4.32 -4.89
CA TYR A 246 1.97 -4.33 -3.79
C TYR A 246 1.59 -2.91 -3.35
N THR A 247 0.47 -2.81 -2.67
CA THR A 247 -0.02 -1.58 -2.05
C THR A 247 0.20 -1.60 -0.54
N ARG A 248 0.41 -0.43 0.05
CA ARG A 248 0.48 -0.23 1.50
C ARG A 248 0.19 1.22 1.86
N THR A 249 -0.12 1.48 3.14
CA THR A 249 -0.27 2.84 3.66
C THR A 249 0.95 3.69 3.31
N ILE A 250 0.71 4.94 2.94
CA ILE A 250 1.73 5.93 2.63
C ILE A 250 2.66 6.11 3.84
N SER A 251 3.99 6.20 3.62
CA SER A 251 4.92 6.53 4.70
C SER A 251 4.95 8.04 4.97
N ASP A 252 5.47 8.42 6.13
CA ASP A 252 5.60 9.85 6.49
C ASP A 252 6.43 10.62 5.46
N GLU A 253 7.51 10.04 4.93
CA GLU A 253 8.37 10.65 3.92
C GLU A 253 7.64 10.83 2.58
N GLU A 254 6.92 9.80 2.12
CA GLU A 254 6.13 9.86 0.89
C GLU A 254 4.98 10.87 1.02
N TYR A 255 4.31 10.91 2.18
CA TYR A 255 3.27 11.88 2.47
C TYR A 255 3.79 13.32 2.44
N GLN A 256 4.97 13.59 3.05
CA GLN A 256 5.57 14.94 3.02
C GLN A 256 5.82 15.43 1.59
N GLN A 257 6.11 14.53 0.65
CA GLN A 257 6.32 14.85 -0.77
C GLN A 257 5.03 15.01 -1.59
N ARG A 258 3.88 14.52 -1.07
CA ARG A 258 2.62 14.40 -1.83
C ARG A 258 1.40 14.88 -1.05
N LYS A 259 1.55 15.81 -0.10
CA LYS A 259 0.49 16.32 0.80
C LYS A 259 -0.73 16.91 0.09
N ASP A 260 -0.54 17.38 -1.14
CA ASP A 260 -1.58 17.95 -1.99
C ASP A 260 -2.49 16.90 -2.63
N LYS A 261 -2.06 15.64 -2.66
CA LYS A 261 -2.74 14.53 -3.37
C LYS A 261 -3.18 13.38 -2.46
N TYR A 262 -2.64 13.29 -1.24
CA TYR A 262 -2.84 12.13 -0.35
C TYR A 262 -3.10 12.56 1.09
N ASP A 263 -3.87 11.73 1.79
CA ASP A 263 -4.02 11.75 3.24
C ASP A 263 -3.03 10.78 3.91
N MET A 264 -2.77 10.93 5.22
CA MET A 264 -1.78 10.12 5.95
C MET A 264 -2.17 8.63 6.08
N ASP A 265 -3.42 8.29 5.84
CA ASP A 265 -3.97 6.94 5.89
C ASP A 265 -4.25 6.34 4.49
N ASP A 266 -3.97 7.08 3.42
CA ASP A 266 -4.14 6.60 2.06
C ASP A 266 -3.25 5.39 1.77
N ILE A 267 -3.79 4.44 0.98
CA ILE A 267 -3.07 3.29 0.47
C ILE A 267 -2.53 3.64 -0.92
N ILE A 268 -1.22 3.43 -1.10
CA ILE A 268 -0.52 3.71 -2.36
C ILE A 268 0.23 2.48 -2.86
N GLY A 269 0.49 2.42 -4.16
CA GLY A 269 1.40 1.43 -4.75
C GLY A 269 2.85 1.68 -4.33
N LYS A 270 3.54 0.63 -3.88
CA LYS A 270 4.93 0.71 -3.39
C LYS A 270 5.95 0.26 -4.41
N THR A 271 5.63 -0.76 -5.18
CA THR A 271 6.53 -1.36 -6.18
C THR A 271 5.75 -1.76 -7.43
N GLY A 272 6.46 -2.16 -8.48
CA GLY A 272 5.86 -2.74 -9.69
C GLY A 272 4.87 -1.81 -10.40
N ILE A 273 3.90 -2.40 -11.07
CA ILE A 273 2.80 -1.70 -11.78
C ILE A 273 1.94 -0.89 -10.81
N GLU A 274 1.71 -1.39 -9.59
CA GLU A 274 0.98 -0.66 -8.55
C GLU A 274 1.58 0.72 -8.29
N SER A 275 2.92 0.83 -8.26
CA SER A 275 3.62 2.10 -8.06
C SER A 275 3.74 2.92 -9.34
N MET A 276 4.09 2.27 -10.45
CA MET A 276 4.36 2.95 -11.72
C MET A 276 3.11 3.61 -12.30
N PHE A 277 1.96 2.95 -12.15
CA PHE A 277 0.67 3.42 -12.65
C PHE A 277 -0.28 3.89 -11.54
N GLU A 278 0.27 4.31 -10.38
CA GLU A 278 -0.50 4.79 -9.24
C GLU A 278 -1.53 5.86 -9.62
N GLU A 279 -1.16 6.84 -10.45
CA GLU A 279 -2.05 7.94 -10.86
C GLU A 279 -3.25 7.47 -11.69
N TYR A 280 -3.11 6.37 -12.43
CA TYR A 280 -4.19 5.76 -13.20
C TYR A 280 -5.04 4.82 -12.34
N LEU A 281 -4.38 4.03 -11.47
CA LEU A 281 -5.03 3.02 -10.66
C LEU A 281 -5.83 3.61 -9.50
N LYS A 282 -5.37 4.68 -8.86
CA LYS A 282 -5.97 5.23 -7.64
C LYS A 282 -7.40 5.75 -7.84
N GLY A 283 -7.74 6.34 -8.99
CA GLY A 283 -9.00 7.05 -9.18
C GLY A 283 -9.06 8.38 -8.43
N THR A 284 -10.26 8.90 -8.26
CA THR A 284 -10.50 10.19 -7.57
C THR A 284 -11.54 10.01 -6.47
N SER A 285 -11.18 10.31 -5.23
CA SER A 285 -12.08 10.21 -4.09
C SER A 285 -13.25 11.18 -4.19
N GLY A 286 -14.42 10.71 -3.76
CA GLY A 286 -15.64 11.49 -3.60
C GLY A 286 -15.73 12.15 -2.22
N GLN A 287 -16.87 12.78 -1.96
CA GLN A 287 -17.19 13.41 -0.68
C GLN A 287 -18.66 13.15 -0.35
N LYS A 288 -18.92 12.82 0.91
CA LYS A 288 -20.27 12.76 1.45
C LYS A 288 -20.39 13.71 2.65
N GLN A 289 -21.55 14.29 2.77
CA GLN A 289 -21.94 15.06 3.94
C GLN A 289 -22.71 14.12 4.86
N VAL A 290 -22.18 13.89 6.05
CA VAL A 290 -22.79 13.06 7.09
C VAL A 290 -23.51 13.99 8.07
N GLU A 291 -24.81 13.79 8.24
CA GLU A 291 -25.64 14.51 9.21
C GLU A 291 -25.71 13.71 10.51
N MET A 292 -25.55 14.42 11.63
CA MET A 292 -25.55 13.79 12.94
C MET A 292 -26.51 14.53 13.88
N SER A 293 -27.18 13.77 14.73
CA SER A 293 -27.94 14.32 15.84
C SER A 293 -27.03 14.82 16.98
N VAL A 294 -27.60 15.52 17.95
CA VAL A 294 -26.85 16.13 19.07
C VAL A 294 -26.14 15.07 19.93
N ASP A 295 -26.65 13.85 19.95
CA ASP A 295 -26.06 12.70 20.67
C ASP A 295 -24.93 12.00 19.88
N GLY A 296 -24.68 12.43 18.62
CA GLY A 296 -23.63 11.88 17.76
C GLY A 296 -24.08 10.71 16.87
N THR A 297 -25.39 10.40 16.88
CA THR A 297 -25.95 9.36 15.99
C THR A 297 -26.04 9.90 14.55
N ILE A 298 -25.62 9.12 13.57
CA ILE A 298 -25.78 9.47 12.14
C ILE A 298 -27.26 9.41 11.78
N THR A 299 -27.79 10.54 11.31
CA THR A 299 -29.20 10.70 10.95
C THR A 299 -29.43 10.74 9.44
N GLY A 300 -28.39 10.99 8.66
CA GLY A 300 -28.46 11.01 7.20
C GLY A 300 -27.09 11.14 6.56
N GLU A 301 -26.99 10.68 5.31
CA GLU A 301 -25.81 10.87 4.46
C GLU A 301 -26.25 11.41 3.10
N ASN A 302 -25.51 12.38 2.59
CA ASN A 302 -25.74 12.95 1.26
C ASN A 302 -24.41 13.03 0.50
N VAL A 303 -24.33 12.36 -0.65
CA VAL A 303 -23.15 12.40 -1.51
C VAL A 303 -23.09 13.78 -2.19
N THR A 304 -22.04 14.54 -1.89
CA THR A 304 -21.82 15.88 -2.46
C THR A 304 -20.91 15.86 -3.68
N LYS A 305 -20.05 14.83 -3.77
CA LYS A 305 -19.17 14.56 -4.91
C LYS A 305 -19.03 13.05 -5.06
N GLU A 306 -19.37 12.52 -6.23
CA GLU A 306 -19.17 11.10 -6.53
C GLU A 306 -17.69 10.74 -6.59
N ALA A 307 -17.35 9.53 -6.11
CA ALA A 307 -16.04 8.95 -6.32
C ALA A 307 -15.92 8.43 -7.76
N VAL A 308 -14.75 8.62 -8.37
CA VAL A 308 -14.46 8.11 -9.72
C VAL A 308 -13.45 6.97 -9.59
N ALA A 309 -13.83 5.78 -10.05
CA ALA A 309 -12.95 4.61 -10.03
C ALA A 309 -11.68 4.84 -10.86
N GLY A 310 -10.59 4.20 -10.46
CA GLY A 310 -9.35 4.16 -11.22
C GLY A 310 -9.49 3.37 -12.52
N SER A 311 -8.58 3.61 -13.45
CA SER A 311 -8.51 2.90 -14.72
C SER A 311 -7.88 1.52 -14.53
N ASN A 312 -8.36 0.53 -15.27
CA ASN A 312 -7.72 -0.78 -15.33
C ASN A 312 -6.46 -0.72 -16.17
N ILE A 313 -5.45 -1.48 -15.79
CA ILE A 313 -4.19 -1.63 -16.52
C ILE A 313 -4.12 -3.05 -17.10
N MET A 314 -3.98 -3.15 -18.41
CA MET A 314 -3.78 -4.42 -19.10
C MET A 314 -2.29 -4.58 -19.40
N LEU A 315 -1.71 -5.70 -18.95
CA LEU A 315 -0.32 -6.05 -19.14
C LEU A 315 -0.12 -6.87 -20.40
N THR A 316 1.12 -6.92 -20.89
CA THR A 316 1.53 -7.88 -21.93
C THR A 316 1.80 -9.29 -21.37
N ILE A 317 1.86 -9.42 -20.05
CA ILE A 317 2.06 -10.70 -19.35
C ILE A 317 0.94 -11.68 -19.69
N ASP A 318 1.30 -12.89 -20.04
CA ASP A 318 0.43 -14.05 -20.15
C ASP A 318 0.50 -14.84 -18.85
N SER A 319 -0.59 -14.91 -18.11
CA SER A 319 -0.62 -15.49 -16.76
C SER A 319 -0.26 -16.97 -16.75
N THR A 320 -0.65 -17.72 -17.79
CA THR A 320 -0.29 -19.14 -17.94
C THR A 320 1.21 -19.31 -18.18
N LEU A 321 1.77 -18.53 -19.12
CA LEU A 321 3.21 -18.57 -19.41
C LEU A 321 4.03 -18.07 -18.21
N GLN A 322 3.54 -17.08 -17.50
CA GLN A 322 4.16 -16.57 -16.27
C GLN A 322 4.22 -17.67 -15.20
N SER A 323 3.14 -18.39 -14.97
CA SER A 323 3.09 -19.50 -14.01
C SER A 323 4.11 -20.59 -14.33
N VAL A 324 4.11 -21.05 -15.59
CA VAL A 324 5.08 -22.06 -16.06
C VAL A 324 6.53 -21.56 -15.92
N THR A 325 6.76 -20.29 -16.25
CA THR A 325 8.11 -19.68 -16.15
C THR A 325 8.58 -19.61 -14.70
N GLN A 326 7.71 -19.22 -13.76
CA GLN A 326 8.04 -19.16 -12.33
C GLN A 326 8.33 -20.54 -11.76
N GLU A 327 7.48 -21.52 -12.07
CA GLU A 327 7.65 -22.88 -11.61
C GLU A 327 8.94 -23.52 -12.18
N ALA A 328 9.19 -23.35 -13.47
CA ALA A 328 10.40 -23.86 -14.10
C ALA A 328 11.68 -23.22 -13.50
N LEU A 329 11.65 -21.90 -13.23
CA LEU A 329 12.76 -21.21 -12.58
C LEU A 329 13.00 -21.74 -11.17
N ALA A 330 11.96 -21.85 -10.35
CA ALA A 330 12.05 -22.35 -8.99
C ALA A 330 12.62 -23.78 -8.97
N ASN A 331 12.05 -24.67 -9.78
CA ASN A 331 12.51 -26.06 -9.91
C ASN A 331 13.96 -26.16 -10.39
N CYS A 332 14.37 -25.28 -11.31
CA CYS A 332 15.76 -25.24 -11.80
C CYS A 332 16.74 -24.83 -10.69
N VAL A 333 16.42 -23.77 -9.93
CA VAL A 333 17.28 -23.32 -8.81
C VAL A 333 17.39 -24.38 -7.74
N GLU A 334 16.28 -25.02 -7.34
CA GLU A 334 16.28 -26.09 -6.34
C GLU A 334 17.06 -27.34 -6.84
N LYS A 335 16.93 -27.67 -8.13
CA LYS A 335 17.70 -28.75 -8.73
C LYS A 335 19.20 -28.47 -8.74
N ILE A 336 19.61 -27.22 -8.98
CA ILE A 336 21.00 -26.80 -8.89
C ILE A 336 21.51 -26.95 -7.44
N ARG A 337 20.72 -26.50 -6.46
CA ARG A 337 21.07 -26.59 -5.03
C ARG A 337 21.17 -28.01 -4.52
N SER A 338 20.34 -28.91 -5.02
CA SER A 338 20.31 -30.35 -4.65
C SER A 338 21.33 -31.20 -5.42
N GLY A 339 22.11 -30.63 -6.35
CA GLY A 339 23.09 -31.38 -7.14
C GLY A 339 22.48 -32.18 -8.30
N GLY A 340 21.23 -31.88 -8.69
CA GLY A 340 20.55 -32.58 -9.78
C GLY A 340 21.17 -32.40 -11.17
N PHE A 341 22.21 -31.58 -11.29
CA PHE A 341 23.08 -31.43 -12.48
C PHE A 341 24.52 -31.92 -12.23
N SER A 342 24.68 -32.94 -11.42
CA SER A 342 25.94 -33.61 -11.03
C SER A 342 26.82 -32.86 -10.02
N GLN A 343 26.56 -31.59 -9.75
CA GLN A 343 27.32 -30.82 -8.76
C GLN A 343 26.38 -29.94 -7.95
N VAL A 344 26.61 -29.82 -6.66
CA VAL A 344 25.90 -28.94 -5.75
C VAL A 344 26.46 -27.52 -5.86
N TYR A 345 25.62 -26.54 -6.06
CA TYR A 345 25.96 -25.12 -6.03
C TYR A 345 25.07 -24.37 -5.05
N ASP A 346 25.63 -23.39 -4.39
CA ASP A 346 24.87 -22.51 -3.48
C ASP A 346 24.10 -21.42 -4.28
N ALA A 347 23.10 -21.86 -5.06
CA ALA A 347 22.27 -20.97 -5.85
C ALA A 347 21.27 -20.23 -4.96
N LYS A 348 21.45 -18.93 -4.75
CA LYS A 348 20.59 -18.10 -3.90
C LYS A 348 19.29 -17.64 -4.59
N GLY A 349 19.25 -17.65 -5.92
CA GLY A 349 18.10 -17.21 -6.67
C GLY A 349 18.36 -17.17 -8.17
N GLY A 350 17.37 -16.66 -8.91
CA GLY A 350 17.45 -16.54 -10.36
C GLY A 350 16.41 -15.61 -10.94
N ALA A 351 16.51 -15.35 -12.24
CA ALA A 351 15.50 -14.63 -13.00
C ALA A 351 15.32 -15.22 -14.39
N ALA A 352 14.11 -15.11 -14.94
CA ALA A 352 13.79 -15.51 -16.31
C ALA A 352 12.89 -14.44 -16.95
N VAL A 353 13.15 -14.15 -18.24
CA VAL A 353 12.37 -13.21 -19.04
C VAL A 353 12.00 -13.88 -20.35
N VAL A 354 10.72 -13.85 -20.69
CA VAL A 354 10.20 -14.33 -21.99
C VAL A 354 9.65 -13.12 -22.75
N MET A 355 10.20 -12.91 -23.94
CA MET A 355 9.88 -11.74 -24.77
C MET A 355 9.43 -12.17 -26.16
N ASN A 356 8.43 -11.51 -26.72
CA ASN A 356 8.08 -11.61 -28.12
C ASN A 356 9.09 -10.81 -28.95
N VAL A 357 9.92 -11.48 -29.71
CA VAL A 357 11.00 -10.86 -30.48
C VAL A 357 10.51 -9.89 -31.56
N ASN A 358 9.28 -10.06 -32.08
CA ASN A 358 8.72 -9.22 -33.14
C ASN A 358 8.08 -7.93 -32.61
N THR A 359 7.50 -7.95 -31.38
CA THR A 359 6.77 -6.81 -30.81
C THR A 359 7.53 -6.13 -29.68
N GLY A 360 8.47 -6.83 -29.04
CA GLY A 360 9.13 -6.37 -27.82
C GLY A 360 8.31 -6.58 -26.54
N GLU A 361 7.10 -7.16 -26.63
CA GLU A 361 6.26 -7.45 -25.46
C GLU A 361 6.92 -8.44 -24.53
N VAL A 362 6.93 -8.13 -23.25
CA VAL A 362 7.33 -9.07 -22.19
C VAL A 362 6.13 -9.94 -21.85
N LEU A 363 6.22 -11.24 -22.18
CA LEU A 363 5.14 -12.21 -21.98
C LEU A 363 5.20 -12.88 -20.60
N ALA A 364 6.41 -13.04 -20.05
CA ALA A 364 6.63 -13.50 -18.69
C ALA A 364 7.92 -12.90 -18.11
N MET A 365 7.89 -12.61 -16.80
CA MET A 365 9.05 -12.11 -16.06
C MET A 365 9.02 -12.69 -14.66
N ALA A 366 9.96 -13.58 -14.36
CA ALA A 366 10.05 -14.29 -13.10
C ALA A 366 11.33 -13.91 -12.34
N SER A 367 11.21 -13.81 -11.02
CA SER A 367 12.32 -13.71 -10.07
C SER A 367 12.11 -14.73 -8.96
N TYR A 368 13.17 -15.43 -8.56
CA TYR A 368 13.15 -16.42 -7.49
C TYR A 368 14.20 -16.08 -6.43
N PRO A 369 13.92 -16.25 -5.10
CA PRO A 369 12.59 -16.55 -4.58
C PRO A 369 11.61 -15.39 -4.77
N SER A 370 10.31 -15.66 -4.61
CA SER A 370 9.23 -14.70 -4.76
C SER A 370 8.49 -14.51 -3.44
N TYR A 371 7.54 -13.60 -3.42
CA TYR A 371 6.67 -13.31 -2.27
C TYR A 371 5.22 -13.22 -2.73
N ASP A 372 4.29 -13.29 -1.78
CA ASP A 372 2.87 -13.05 -2.07
C ASP A 372 2.52 -11.60 -1.74
N PRO A 373 2.09 -10.78 -2.73
CA PRO A 373 1.68 -9.39 -2.50
C PRO A 373 0.54 -9.26 -1.49
N GLN A 374 -0.31 -10.28 -1.34
CA GLN A 374 -1.40 -10.29 -0.37
C GLN A 374 -0.89 -10.15 1.08
N TRP A 375 0.34 -10.54 1.38
CA TRP A 375 0.93 -10.36 2.71
C TRP A 375 1.05 -8.90 3.15
N PHE A 376 1.04 -7.97 2.22
CA PHE A 376 1.11 -6.53 2.52
C PHE A 376 -0.25 -5.90 2.78
N VAL A 377 -1.34 -6.61 2.48
CA VAL A 377 -2.70 -6.16 2.76
C VAL A 377 -3.02 -6.40 4.24
N GLY A 378 -3.34 -5.34 4.95
CA GLY A 378 -3.60 -5.40 6.39
C GLY A 378 -2.34 -5.53 7.26
N LYS A 379 -2.39 -6.38 8.29
CA LYS A 379 -1.30 -6.56 9.25
C LYS A 379 -0.28 -7.57 8.72
N LEU A 380 0.93 -7.10 8.51
CA LEU A 380 2.06 -7.94 8.10
C LEU A 380 2.57 -8.78 9.28
N GLU A 381 2.63 -10.09 9.10
CA GLU A 381 3.15 -11.05 10.08
C GLU A 381 4.68 -11.02 10.14
N SER A 382 5.24 -11.24 11.33
CA SER A 382 6.68 -11.11 11.56
C SER A 382 7.53 -12.15 10.82
N ASP A 383 7.03 -13.37 10.66
CA ASP A 383 7.70 -14.44 9.91
C ASP A 383 7.77 -14.11 8.41
N LYS A 384 6.68 -13.61 7.84
CA LYS A 384 6.63 -13.13 6.45
C LYS A 384 7.56 -11.94 6.23
N TRP A 385 7.58 -10.99 7.20
CA TRP A 385 8.52 -9.87 7.15
C TRP A 385 9.98 -10.34 7.16
N ASN A 386 10.33 -11.27 8.05
CA ASN A 386 11.70 -11.83 8.14
C ASN A 386 12.08 -12.55 6.85
N TYR A 387 11.19 -13.35 6.27
CA TYR A 387 11.41 -13.99 4.97
C TYR A 387 11.70 -12.97 3.86
N MET A 388 10.89 -11.93 3.75
CA MET A 388 11.04 -10.91 2.70
C MET A 388 12.32 -10.08 2.83
N ASN A 389 12.83 -9.91 4.06
CA ASN A 389 14.08 -9.18 4.34
C ASN A 389 15.32 -10.08 4.44
N ASP A 390 15.22 -11.33 4.02
CA ASP A 390 16.40 -12.20 3.97
C ASP A 390 17.48 -11.59 3.06
N SER A 391 18.64 -11.29 3.65
CA SER A 391 19.76 -10.62 3.00
C SER A 391 20.56 -11.52 2.04
N GLU A 392 20.34 -12.83 2.06
CA GLU A 392 21.02 -13.77 1.16
C GLU A 392 20.24 -14.00 -0.13
N THR A 393 18.93 -14.16 -0.02
CA THR A 393 18.07 -14.54 -1.16
C THR A 393 17.34 -13.35 -1.78
N HIS A 394 17.17 -12.25 -1.01
CA HIS A 394 16.48 -11.02 -1.44
C HIS A 394 15.15 -11.27 -2.15
N PRO A 395 14.11 -11.79 -1.46
CA PRO A 395 12.84 -12.14 -2.12
C PRO A 395 12.09 -10.95 -2.72
N LEU A 396 12.25 -9.74 -2.16
CA LEU A 396 11.62 -8.52 -2.68
C LEU A 396 12.28 -7.94 -3.92
N LEU A 397 13.51 -8.37 -4.24
CA LEU A 397 14.27 -7.82 -5.36
C LEU A 397 13.73 -8.37 -6.69
N ASN A 398 13.30 -7.51 -7.59
CA ASN A 398 13.01 -7.90 -8.97
C ASN A 398 14.33 -8.15 -9.72
N LYS A 399 14.84 -9.38 -9.62
CA LYS A 399 16.14 -9.77 -10.19
C LYS A 399 16.20 -9.63 -11.72
N ALA A 400 15.04 -9.62 -12.39
CA ALA A 400 14.98 -9.49 -13.85
C ALA A 400 15.37 -8.09 -14.35
N ILE A 401 15.11 -7.03 -13.55
CA ILE A 401 15.37 -5.63 -13.91
C ILE A 401 16.36 -4.91 -12.98
N GLN A 402 16.62 -5.47 -11.79
CA GLN A 402 17.45 -4.86 -10.76
C GLN A 402 18.72 -5.67 -10.47
N GLY A 403 18.70 -6.99 -10.67
CA GLY A 403 19.87 -7.84 -10.57
C GLY A 403 20.77 -7.67 -11.79
N THR A 404 22.06 -7.47 -11.59
CA THR A 404 23.04 -7.33 -12.67
C THR A 404 24.07 -8.47 -12.61
N TYR A 405 24.31 -9.10 -13.74
CA TYR A 405 25.12 -10.32 -13.85
C TYR A 405 26.07 -10.23 -15.03
N GLU A 406 27.25 -10.85 -14.92
CA GLU A 406 28.15 -11.02 -16.04
C GLU A 406 27.48 -11.87 -17.14
N PRO A 407 27.31 -11.36 -18.37
CA PRO A 407 26.60 -12.08 -19.43
C PRO A 407 27.38 -13.32 -19.92
N GLY A 408 28.68 -13.34 -19.75
CA GLY A 408 29.53 -14.43 -20.21
C GLY A 408 29.41 -14.66 -21.72
N SER A 409 29.39 -15.92 -22.11
CA SER A 409 29.43 -16.31 -23.54
C SER A 409 28.28 -15.82 -24.40
N VAL A 410 27.12 -15.42 -23.85
CA VAL A 410 26.05 -14.82 -24.64
C VAL A 410 26.44 -13.45 -25.21
N TYR A 411 27.42 -12.77 -24.60
CA TYR A 411 27.97 -11.52 -25.08
C TYR A 411 28.85 -11.67 -26.35
N LYS A 412 29.36 -12.87 -26.63
CA LYS A 412 30.27 -13.12 -27.77
C LYS A 412 29.67 -12.79 -29.12
N MET A 413 28.34 -12.81 -29.25
CA MET A 413 27.67 -12.37 -30.48
C MET A 413 27.88 -10.88 -30.74
N ILE A 414 27.90 -10.04 -29.70
CA ILE A 414 28.22 -8.61 -29.83
C ILE A 414 29.67 -8.44 -30.32
N THR A 415 30.61 -9.17 -29.70
CA THR A 415 32.02 -9.15 -30.09
C THR A 415 32.22 -9.63 -31.52
N ALA A 416 31.48 -10.66 -31.96
CA ALA A 416 31.50 -11.17 -33.31
C ALA A 416 30.99 -10.12 -34.32
N ILE A 417 29.83 -9.52 -34.06
CA ILE A 417 29.25 -8.47 -34.92
C ILE A 417 30.18 -7.26 -34.98
N ALA A 418 30.67 -6.78 -33.85
CA ALA A 418 31.62 -5.68 -33.79
C ALA A 418 32.91 -5.98 -34.60
N GLY A 419 33.44 -7.21 -34.49
CA GLY A 419 34.62 -7.66 -35.20
C GLY A 419 34.41 -7.70 -36.74
N LEU A 420 33.26 -8.18 -37.19
CA LEU A 420 32.89 -8.22 -38.61
C LEU A 420 32.67 -6.81 -39.17
N GLU A 421 31.91 -5.97 -38.50
CA GLU A 421 31.57 -4.61 -38.92
C GLU A 421 32.78 -3.66 -38.95
N THR A 422 33.72 -3.85 -38.01
CA THR A 422 34.96 -3.06 -37.98
C THR A 422 36.04 -3.59 -38.93
N GLY A 423 35.83 -4.77 -39.53
CA GLY A 423 36.82 -5.42 -40.38
C GLY A 423 37.99 -6.06 -39.57
N ALA A 424 37.90 -6.12 -38.23
CA ALA A 424 38.91 -6.77 -37.41
C ALA A 424 39.01 -8.29 -37.64
N ILE A 425 37.92 -8.87 -38.11
CA ILE A 425 37.84 -10.27 -38.60
C ILE A 425 36.94 -10.30 -39.84
N THR A 426 37.06 -11.37 -40.64
CA THR A 426 36.15 -11.66 -41.73
C THR A 426 35.39 -12.97 -41.49
N SER A 427 34.25 -13.16 -42.17
CA SER A 427 33.45 -14.37 -42.03
C SER A 427 34.18 -15.67 -42.43
N ARG A 428 35.20 -15.57 -43.28
CA ARG A 428 35.99 -16.70 -43.81
C ARG A 428 37.35 -16.89 -43.13
N GLU A 429 37.85 -15.87 -42.42
CA GLU A 429 39.10 -15.92 -41.72
C GLU A 429 39.06 -17.00 -40.63
N LYS A 430 40.16 -17.73 -40.50
CA LYS A 430 40.33 -18.73 -39.45
C LYS A 430 41.45 -18.32 -38.51
N ILE A 431 41.15 -18.30 -37.22
CA ILE A 431 42.09 -18.07 -36.14
C ILE A 431 42.41 -19.42 -35.51
N ASN A 432 43.70 -19.70 -35.30
CA ASN A 432 44.18 -20.95 -34.68
C ASN A 432 44.16 -20.84 -33.16
N ASP A 433 43.18 -21.48 -32.53
CA ASP A 433 43.15 -21.63 -31.06
C ASP A 433 44.13 -22.72 -30.61
N THR A 434 45.25 -22.30 -30.03
CA THR A 434 46.24 -23.18 -29.41
C THR A 434 45.94 -23.56 -27.97
N GLY A 435 44.83 -23.05 -27.41
CA GLY A 435 44.36 -23.31 -26.05
C GLY A 435 44.72 -22.24 -25.03
N ILE A 436 45.90 -21.61 -25.18
CA ILE A 436 46.38 -20.56 -24.25
C ILE A 436 46.73 -19.31 -25.07
N TYR A 437 46.09 -18.18 -24.76
CA TYR A 437 46.37 -16.87 -25.33
C TYR A 437 47.52 -16.22 -24.56
N THR A 438 48.73 -16.22 -25.16
CA THR A 438 50.01 -15.87 -24.50
C THR A 438 50.49 -14.46 -24.80
N LYS A 439 49.73 -13.67 -25.60
CA LYS A 439 50.15 -12.32 -26.02
C LYS A 439 50.36 -11.36 -24.84
N TYR A 440 49.67 -11.59 -23.76
CA TYR A 440 49.75 -10.78 -22.53
C TYR A 440 49.97 -11.65 -21.29
N TYR A 441 50.51 -11.04 -20.25
CA TYR A 441 50.73 -11.70 -18.96
C TYR A 441 49.74 -11.14 -17.90
N PRO A 442 49.08 -11.99 -17.10
CA PRO A 442 49.08 -13.45 -17.17
C PRO A 442 48.34 -13.98 -18.40
N PRO A 443 48.81 -15.11 -18.99
CA PRO A 443 48.17 -15.70 -20.15
C PRO A 443 46.73 -16.16 -19.86
N ARG A 444 45.85 -16.08 -20.87
CA ARG A 444 44.44 -16.46 -20.72
C ARG A 444 44.18 -17.84 -21.34
N LYS A 445 43.51 -18.72 -20.59
CA LYS A 445 43.15 -20.05 -21.07
C LYS A 445 41.79 -20.07 -21.71
N CYS A 446 41.65 -20.75 -22.86
CA CYS A 446 40.34 -21.12 -23.39
C CYS A 446 39.74 -22.20 -22.48
N TRP A 447 38.40 -22.18 -22.28
CA TRP A 447 37.70 -23.17 -21.47
C TRP A 447 37.96 -24.60 -21.97
N TYR A 448 38.08 -24.78 -23.27
CA TYR A 448 38.35 -26.08 -23.89
C TYR A 448 39.73 -26.62 -23.47
N TYR A 449 40.76 -25.75 -23.37
CA TYR A 449 42.06 -26.12 -22.85
C TYR A 449 42.00 -26.50 -21.39
N THR A 450 41.21 -25.82 -20.59
CA THR A 450 41.05 -26.15 -19.17
C THR A 450 40.45 -27.54 -18.99
N SER A 451 39.52 -27.96 -19.86
CA SER A 451 38.84 -29.26 -19.79
C SER A 451 39.61 -30.40 -20.49
N TYR A 452 40.27 -30.11 -21.62
CA TYR A 452 40.83 -31.17 -22.50
C TYR A 452 42.33 -31.02 -22.79
N HIS A 453 43.01 -30.02 -22.21
CA HIS A 453 44.43 -29.71 -22.37
C HIS A 453 44.88 -29.53 -23.84
N ARG A 454 44.01 -29.11 -24.73
CA ARG A 454 44.28 -28.80 -26.14
C ARG A 454 43.42 -27.65 -26.62
N GLY A 455 43.84 -26.94 -27.68
CA GLY A 455 43.03 -25.93 -28.35
C GLY A 455 42.01 -26.51 -29.32
N HIS A 456 41.09 -25.67 -29.78
CA HIS A 456 40.10 -26.04 -30.81
C HIS A 456 40.73 -26.15 -32.21
N GLY A 457 41.94 -25.63 -32.45
CA GLY A 457 42.53 -25.51 -33.77
C GLY A 457 41.97 -24.34 -34.58
N TYR A 458 41.91 -24.47 -35.89
CA TYR A 458 41.47 -23.40 -36.80
C TYR A 458 39.98 -23.27 -36.85
N LEU A 459 39.44 -22.15 -36.35
CA LEU A 459 38.00 -21.81 -36.35
C LEU A 459 37.74 -20.50 -37.07
N ASN A 460 36.65 -20.45 -37.86
CA ASN A 460 36.05 -19.16 -38.29
C ASN A 460 35.06 -18.68 -37.22
N VAL A 461 34.50 -17.46 -37.41
CA VAL A 461 33.60 -16.83 -36.44
C VAL A 461 32.36 -17.69 -36.11
N THR A 462 31.75 -18.35 -37.10
CA THR A 462 30.59 -19.24 -36.89
C THR A 462 30.95 -20.44 -36.03
N GLN A 463 32.08 -21.08 -36.35
CA GLN A 463 32.57 -22.21 -35.55
C GLN A 463 33.01 -21.77 -34.14
N ALA A 464 33.60 -20.57 -34.00
CA ALA A 464 33.96 -20.02 -32.71
C ALA A 464 32.77 -19.74 -31.82
N LEU A 465 31.63 -19.24 -32.37
CA LEU A 465 30.35 -19.11 -31.66
C LEU A 465 29.79 -20.48 -31.28
N GLN A 466 29.77 -21.43 -32.24
CA GLN A 466 29.26 -22.80 -32.02
C GLN A 466 29.98 -23.51 -30.85
N HIS A 467 31.29 -23.35 -30.81
CA HIS A 467 32.13 -23.97 -29.74
C HIS A 467 32.39 -23.07 -28.56
N SER A 468 31.82 -21.87 -28.54
CA SER A 468 32.05 -20.87 -27.49
C SER A 468 33.54 -20.62 -27.19
N CYS A 469 34.37 -20.54 -28.25
CA CYS A 469 35.81 -20.46 -28.14
C CYS A 469 36.29 -19.13 -27.54
N ASN A 470 36.84 -19.12 -26.31
CA ASN A 470 37.33 -17.90 -25.69
C ASN A 470 38.55 -17.32 -26.44
N TYR A 471 39.45 -18.18 -26.91
CA TYR A 471 40.67 -17.76 -27.61
C TYR A 471 40.34 -16.91 -28.85
N PHE A 472 39.40 -17.35 -29.66
CA PHE A 472 38.96 -16.62 -30.86
C PHE A 472 38.47 -15.20 -30.48
N PHE A 473 37.69 -15.09 -29.44
CA PHE A 473 37.15 -13.81 -29.02
C PHE A 473 38.15 -12.94 -28.24
N TYR A 474 39.16 -13.52 -27.58
CA TYR A 474 40.30 -12.76 -27.09
C TYR A 474 41.04 -12.09 -28.24
N GLU A 475 41.39 -12.83 -29.30
CA GLU A 475 42.07 -12.30 -30.46
C GLU A 475 41.22 -11.24 -31.18
N THR A 476 39.91 -11.48 -31.35
CA THR A 476 38.99 -10.52 -31.99
C THR A 476 38.90 -9.22 -31.18
N GLY A 477 38.74 -9.33 -29.85
CA GLY A 477 38.69 -8.18 -28.96
C GLY A 477 39.98 -7.38 -28.90
N ASP A 478 41.11 -8.09 -28.89
CA ASP A 478 42.45 -7.46 -28.93
C ASP A 478 42.71 -6.66 -30.19
N ARG A 479 42.29 -7.16 -31.37
CA ARG A 479 42.43 -6.45 -32.64
C ARG A 479 41.61 -5.18 -32.73
N MET A 480 40.35 -5.16 -32.22
CA MET A 480 39.48 -4.00 -32.33
C MET A 480 39.51 -3.06 -31.11
N GLY A 481 39.93 -3.56 -29.95
CA GLY A 481 39.95 -2.79 -28.72
C GLY A 481 38.58 -2.58 -28.06
N ILE A 482 38.63 -2.13 -26.80
CA ILE A 482 37.41 -1.99 -25.97
C ILE A 482 36.42 -0.96 -26.47
N ASP A 483 36.90 0.14 -27.07
CA ASP A 483 36.03 1.24 -27.51
C ASP A 483 35.08 0.80 -28.63
N ALA A 484 35.53 -0.08 -29.54
CA ALA A 484 34.70 -0.67 -30.58
C ALA A 484 33.67 -1.64 -29.97
N ILE A 485 34.08 -2.54 -29.05
CA ILE A 485 33.19 -3.48 -28.36
C ILE A 485 32.08 -2.70 -27.64
N ALA A 486 32.45 -1.70 -26.85
CA ALA A 486 31.51 -0.89 -26.06
C ALA A 486 30.51 -0.14 -26.95
N ARG A 487 30.96 0.42 -28.10
CA ARG A 487 30.09 1.10 -29.04
C ARG A 487 28.99 0.18 -29.60
N TYR A 488 29.34 -1.03 -30.02
CA TYR A 488 28.34 -1.99 -30.51
C TYR A 488 27.43 -2.50 -29.40
N ALA A 489 27.94 -2.74 -28.19
CA ALA A 489 27.10 -3.08 -27.04
C ALA A 489 26.05 -1.99 -26.72
N LEU A 490 26.45 -0.71 -26.80
CA LEU A 490 25.53 0.42 -26.66
C LEU A 490 24.46 0.49 -27.76
N HIS A 491 24.80 0.09 -29.00
CA HIS A 491 23.82 0.00 -30.09
C HIS A 491 22.76 -1.08 -29.81
N PHE A 492 23.13 -2.18 -29.21
CA PHE A 492 22.21 -3.23 -28.74
C PHE A 492 21.48 -2.88 -27.42
N GLY A 493 21.69 -1.68 -26.87
CA GLY A 493 20.99 -1.19 -25.69
C GLY A 493 21.58 -1.64 -24.36
N LEU A 494 22.73 -2.33 -24.34
CA LEU A 494 23.41 -2.69 -23.10
C LEU A 494 24.02 -1.45 -22.43
N GLY A 495 23.98 -1.38 -21.11
CA GLY A 495 24.43 -0.21 -20.34
C GLY A 495 23.44 0.96 -20.33
N LYS A 496 22.19 0.76 -20.77
CA LYS A 496 21.10 1.74 -20.78
C LYS A 496 19.82 1.12 -20.24
N LEU A 497 18.87 1.96 -19.78
CA LEU A 497 17.52 1.50 -19.44
C LEU A 497 16.85 0.92 -20.69
N THR A 498 16.07 -0.15 -20.50
CA THR A 498 15.34 -0.78 -21.61
C THR A 498 14.10 -0.01 -22.02
N GLY A 499 13.55 0.79 -21.08
CA GLY A 499 12.29 1.51 -21.23
C GLY A 499 11.07 0.69 -20.80
N ILE A 500 11.30 -0.39 -20.03
CA ILE A 500 10.19 -1.14 -19.43
C ILE A 500 9.44 -0.25 -18.43
N GLU A 501 8.10 -0.33 -18.43
CA GLU A 501 7.24 0.45 -17.54
C GLU A 501 7.19 -0.15 -16.12
N LEU A 502 8.37 -0.32 -15.53
CA LEU A 502 8.53 -0.75 -14.13
C LEU A 502 9.53 0.19 -13.42
N PRO A 503 9.33 0.48 -12.15
CA PRO A 503 10.21 1.35 -11.39
C PRO A 503 11.53 0.65 -11.04
N SER A 504 12.57 1.46 -10.82
CA SER A 504 13.87 0.99 -10.28
C SER A 504 14.67 0.07 -11.21
N GLU A 505 14.45 0.13 -12.52
CA GLU A 505 15.29 -0.57 -13.49
C GLU A 505 16.75 -0.11 -13.35
N LYS A 506 17.71 -1.05 -13.44
CA LYS A 506 19.16 -0.78 -13.42
C LYS A 506 19.70 -0.70 -14.83
N THR A 507 20.61 0.26 -15.06
CA THR A 507 21.30 0.42 -16.34
C THR A 507 22.34 -0.67 -16.62
N GLY A 508 22.72 -1.44 -15.59
CA GLY A 508 23.89 -2.32 -15.68
C GLY A 508 25.20 -1.53 -15.80
N THR A 509 26.28 -2.25 -15.98
CA THR A 509 27.64 -1.70 -16.18
C THR A 509 28.19 -2.24 -17.49
N LEU A 510 28.63 -1.35 -18.35
CA LEU A 510 29.31 -1.68 -19.60
C LEU A 510 30.79 -1.42 -19.46
N ALA A 511 31.60 -2.40 -19.78
CA ALA A 511 33.04 -2.27 -19.82
C ALA A 511 33.48 -1.18 -20.82
N GLN A 512 34.18 -0.17 -20.32
CA GLN A 512 34.69 0.97 -21.08
C GLN A 512 36.10 1.32 -20.61
N ARG A 513 36.86 1.99 -21.48
CA ARG A 513 38.19 2.48 -21.12
C ARG A 513 38.12 3.43 -19.94
N LYS A 514 38.96 3.18 -18.95
CA LYS A 514 39.13 3.98 -17.73
C LYS A 514 40.59 4.00 -17.30
N ASP A 515 40.94 4.79 -16.31
CA ASP A 515 42.27 4.79 -15.74
C ASP A 515 42.66 3.39 -15.23
N GLY A 516 43.87 2.94 -15.58
CA GLY A 516 44.34 1.59 -15.26
C GLY A 516 43.83 0.48 -16.20
N TRP A 517 43.04 0.82 -17.26
CA TRP A 517 42.60 -0.20 -18.23
C TRP A 517 43.75 -0.83 -18.98
N GLY A 518 43.88 -2.15 -18.87
CA GLY A 518 44.92 -2.93 -19.55
C GLY A 518 44.37 -3.84 -20.66
N PRO A 519 45.23 -4.41 -21.47
CA PRO A 519 44.82 -5.38 -22.51
C PRO A 519 44.01 -6.55 -21.96
N GLY A 520 44.40 -7.04 -20.77
CA GLY A 520 43.71 -8.16 -20.09
C GLY A 520 42.23 -7.87 -19.79
N ASP A 521 41.87 -6.59 -19.53
CA ASP A 521 40.49 -6.18 -19.29
C ASP A 521 39.67 -6.23 -20.59
N THR A 522 40.29 -5.82 -21.72
CA THR A 522 39.67 -5.95 -23.05
C THR A 522 39.40 -7.41 -23.39
N LEU A 523 40.32 -8.33 -23.09
CA LEU A 523 40.12 -9.77 -23.33
C LEU A 523 38.96 -10.31 -22.50
N SER A 524 38.87 -9.93 -21.23
CA SER A 524 37.75 -10.32 -20.36
C SER A 524 36.42 -9.75 -20.86
N ALA A 525 36.41 -8.46 -21.22
CA ALA A 525 35.22 -7.79 -21.77
C ALA A 525 34.73 -8.42 -23.08
N ALA A 526 35.63 -8.85 -23.96
CA ALA A 526 35.30 -9.48 -25.23
C ALA A 526 34.53 -10.80 -25.11
N ILE A 527 34.63 -11.48 -23.97
CA ILE A 527 33.87 -12.71 -23.64
C ILE A 527 32.73 -12.49 -22.65
N GLY A 528 32.38 -11.22 -22.38
CA GLY A 528 31.29 -10.86 -21.50
C GLY A 528 31.57 -11.00 -20.01
N GLN A 529 32.83 -10.82 -19.60
CA GLN A 529 33.29 -10.88 -18.21
C GLN A 529 33.97 -9.56 -17.79
N GLY A 530 34.46 -9.51 -16.57
CA GLY A 530 35.09 -8.32 -16.01
C GLY A 530 34.06 -7.24 -15.65
N ASP A 531 34.24 -6.02 -16.18
CA ASP A 531 33.33 -4.88 -15.87
C ASP A 531 31.94 -4.97 -16.55
N ASN A 532 31.67 -5.99 -17.37
CA ASN A 532 30.36 -6.17 -17.99
C ASN A 532 29.37 -6.82 -17.00
N SER A 533 28.31 -6.11 -16.67
CA SER A 533 27.26 -6.61 -15.79
C SER A 533 25.90 -6.04 -16.20
N PHE A 534 24.96 -6.89 -16.63
CA PHE A 534 23.69 -6.47 -17.21
C PHE A 534 22.51 -7.18 -16.55
N THR A 535 21.34 -6.55 -16.65
CA THR A 535 20.09 -7.15 -16.16
C THR A 535 19.58 -8.20 -17.16
N PRO A 536 18.85 -9.23 -16.69
CA PRO A 536 18.25 -10.23 -17.58
C PRO A 536 17.34 -9.62 -18.65
N ILE A 537 16.62 -8.53 -18.36
CA ILE A 537 15.78 -7.85 -19.36
C ILE A 537 16.63 -7.20 -20.47
N GLN A 538 17.79 -6.63 -20.13
CA GLN A 538 18.72 -6.09 -21.13
C GLN A 538 19.25 -7.18 -22.06
N ILE A 539 19.60 -8.34 -21.49
CA ILE A 539 20.02 -9.49 -22.27
C ILE A 539 18.89 -10.00 -23.17
N ALA A 540 17.66 -10.11 -22.65
CA ALA A 540 16.52 -10.51 -23.47
C ALA A 540 16.26 -9.53 -24.62
N LYS A 541 16.33 -8.22 -24.39
CA LYS A 541 16.18 -7.17 -25.41
C LYS A 541 17.24 -7.28 -26.49
N TYR A 542 18.51 -7.41 -26.12
CA TYR A 542 19.61 -7.54 -27.05
C TYR A 542 19.50 -8.81 -27.91
N ILE A 543 19.17 -9.97 -27.29
CA ILE A 543 18.94 -11.22 -28.03
C ILE A 543 17.76 -11.11 -28.98
N SER A 544 16.66 -10.46 -28.55
CA SER A 544 15.51 -10.20 -29.40
C SER A 544 15.86 -9.37 -30.62
N SER A 545 16.74 -8.37 -30.47
CA SER A 545 17.23 -7.57 -31.61
C SER A 545 18.02 -8.38 -32.63
N ILE A 546 18.74 -9.42 -32.20
CA ILE A 546 19.45 -10.33 -33.13
C ILE A 546 18.46 -11.30 -33.78
N ALA A 547 17.45 -11.75 -33.03
CA ALA A 547 16.51 -12.77 -33.49
C ALA A 547 15.50 -12.25 -34.53
N ASN A 548 15.17 -10.95 -34.48
CA ASN A 548 14.23 -10.34 -35.45
C ASN A 548 14.89 -9.63 -36.64
N GLY A 549 16.23 -9.59 -36.71
CA GLY A 549 16.99 -8.92 -37.75
C GLY A 549 17.05 -7.41 -37.60
#